data_df29beb53ca2b7f36313d2453ed2c56b
#
_entry.id   df29beb53ca2b7f36313d2453ed2c56b
#
_cell.length_a   1.000
_cell.length_b   1.000
_cell.length_c   1.000
_cell.angle_alpha   90.00
_cell.angle_beta   90.00
_cell.angle_gamma   90.00
#
_symmetry.space_group_name_H-M   'P 1'
#
loop_
_entity.id
_entity.type
_entity.pdbx_description
1 polymer ?
#
loop_
_entity_poly.entity_id
_entity_poly.type
_entity_poly.pdbx_seq_one_letter_code
_entity_poly.pdbx_strand_id
1 'polypeptide(L)'
;MLNKLSTMLKILVCILVIVGCNKNDAQVDISSNFVMEESEVENGAACDYSSYSGNWTSNGELMGTIYVHTGGALLTMNVDEDYVNGTYVYVQEKSLRIASIDIIDGKIEDSEVEISFEDDGWGNSGKLKITFKRDKVFVNILELNTNPENQSGMTITGSTLVREKKEVNDEERAQVIDIEQQIINTESYRKKSKYWVDVVRWDESNGMTGIDRPIMPLLETDAVLYKMEELEKLPHVIIYLAKNEIYARHGYIFSDPDLQNYFMGQIWYTPQSERGEFDDSVFNEYEKKNLSLMLEILE
;
A
#
# COMPACT_ATOMS: atom_id res chain seq x y z
N MET A 1 -10.83 -4.38 -13.83
CA MET A 1 -10.61 -4.91 -12.48
C MET A 1 -9.64 -6.10 -12.44
N LEU A 2 -9.78 -7.14 -13.24
CA LEU A 2 -8.88 -8.33 -13.20
C LEU A 2 -7.39 -8.04 -13.44
N ASN A 3 -7.04 -7.05 -14.26
CA ASN A 3 -5.63 -6.75 -14.56
C ASN A 3 -4.90 -6.05 -13.40
N LYS A 4 -5.59 -5.28 -12.55
CA LYS A 4 -4.98 -4.54 -11.43
C LYS A 4 -4.60 -5.43 -10.25
N LEU A 5 -5.40 -6.47 -9.97
CA LEU A 5 -5.03 -7.49 -8.97
C LEU A 5 -3.75 -8.24 -9.35
N SER A 6 -3.55 -8.47 -10.66
CA SER A 6 -2.33 -9.12 -11.17
C SER A 6 -1.06 -8.31 -10.90
N THR A 7 -1.16 -6.98 -10.85
CA THR A 7 -0.01 -6.10 -10.58
C THR A 7 0.33 -6.09 -9.09
N MET A 8 -0.68 -6.02 -8.22
CA MET A 8 -0.48 -6.13 -6.76
C MET A 8 0.12 -7.49 -6.36
N LEU A 9 -0.37 -8.57 -6.95
CA LEU A 9 0.16 -9.92 -6.70
C LEU A 9 1.62 -10.06 -7.15
N LYS A 10 2.01 -9.42 -8.28
CA LYS A 10 3.41 -9.45 -8.75
C LYS A 10 4.35 -8.71 -7.82
N ILE A 11 3.91 -7.65 -7.17
CA ILE A 11 4.70 -6.87 -6.22
C ILE A 11 4.91 -7.66 -4.91
N LEU A 12 3.89 -8.34 -4.42
CA LEU A 12 4.00 -9.17 -3.21
C LEU A 12 4.88 -10.41 -3.43
N VAL A 13 4.83 -11.04 -4.61
CA VAL A 13 5.68 -12.18 -4.98
C VAL A 13 7.16 -11.79 -5.11
N CYS A 14 7.48 -10.54 -5.50
CA CYS A 14 8.87 -10.07 -5.52
C CYS A 14 9.50 -9.99 -4.12
N ILE A 15 8.70 -9.82 -3.06
CA ILE A 15 9.20 -9.82 -1.66
C ILE A 15 9.68 -11.21 -1.24
N LEU A 16 9.08 -12.28 -1.77
CA LEU A 16 9.41 -13.67 -1.41
C LEU A 16 10.66 -14.25 -2.10
N VAL A 17 11.22 -13.59 -3.12
CA VAL A 17 12.31 -14.14 -3.93
C VAL A 17 13.72 -13.63 -3.52
N ILE A 18 13.82 -12.63 -2.64
CA ILE A 18 15.12 -12.02 -2.27
C ILE A 18 15.76 -12.67 -1.03
N VAL A 19 15.27 -13.79 -0.53
CA VAL A 19 15.93 -14.57 0.53
C VAL A 19 16.83 -15.66 -0.09
N GLY A 20 17.98 -15.26 -0.60
CA GLY A 20 18.97 -16.24 -1.06
C GLY A 20 20.32 -15.65 -1.45
N CYS A 21 21.30 -15.78 -0.53
CA CYS A 21 22.75 -15.81 -0.72
C CYS A 21 23.51 -14.53 -1.15
N ASN A 22 24.41 -13.98 -0.37
CA ASN A 22 25.77 -14.45 -0.21
C ASN A 22 26.62 -13.56 0.72
N LYS A 23 27.46 -14.20 1.51
CA LYS A 23 28.52 -13.56 2.34
C LYS A 23 29.72 -13.24 1.46
N ASN A 24 30.31 -12.05 1.60
CA ASN A 24 31.76 -11.88 1.68
C ASN A 24 32.13 -10.45 2.11
N ASP A 25 33.01 -10.38 3.07
CA ASP A 25 33.58 -9.18 3.70
C ASP A 25 34.53 -8.43 2.77
N ALA A 26 34.45 -7.10 2.76
CA ALA A 26 35.62 -6.23 2.58
C ALA A 26 35.33 -4.81 3.11
N GLN A 27 36.02 -4.45 4.19
CA GLN A 27 36.11 -3.10 4.76
C GLN A 27 36.85 -2.17 3.81
N VAL A 28 36.32 -1.00 3.50
CA VAL A 28 37.10 0.13 2.98
C VAL A 28 36.65 1.42 3.65
N ASP A 29 37.59 2.00 4.36
CA ASP A 29 37.56 3.28 5.04
C ASP A 29 37.78 4.41 4.01
N ILE A 30 36.85 5.38 3.88
CA ILE A 30 37.15 6.60 3.11
C ILE A 30 36.53 7.82 3.81
N SER A 31 37.40 8.52 4.54
CA SER A 31 37.23 9.94 4.85
C SER A 31 37.88 10.77 3.74
N SER A 32 37.15 11.56 2.98
CA SER A 32 37.71 12.70 2.27
C SER A 32 36.66 13.72 1.86
N ASN A 33 36.92 14.95 2.26
CA ASN A 33 36.28 16.20 1.88
C ASN A 33 36.17 16.33 0.34
N PHE A 34 34.99 16.67 -0.17
CA PHE A 34 34.85 17.08 -1.55
C PHE A 34 34.30 18.50 -1.67
N VAL A 35 35.15 19.34 -2.25
CA VAL A 35 34.88 20.73 -2.66
C VAL A 35 34.03 20.68 -3.92
N MET A 36 32.98 21.48 -3.97
CA MET A 36 32.14 21.63 -5.17
C MET A 36 32.89 22.36 -6.27
N GLU A 37 33.17 21.72 -7.38
CA GLU A 37 33.45 22.36 -8.67
C GLU A 37 32.23 22.20 -9.57
N GLU A 38 31.65 23.34 -9.97
CA GLU A 38 30.72 23.42 -11.10
C GLU A 38 31.50 23.14 -12.39
N SER A 39 31.31 21.99 -13.01
CA SER A 39 31.82 21.73 -14.36
C SER A 39 30.70 21.85 -15.37
N GLU A 40 31.00 22.68 -16.36
CA GLU A 40 30.19 23.01 -17.53
C GLU A 40 29.72 21.77 -18.31
N VAL A 41 28.50 21.85 -18.82
CA VAL A 41 27.84 20.83 -19.62
C VAL A 41 28.51 20.79 -21.00
N GLU A 42 29.23 19.72 -21.30
CA GLU A 42 29.64 19.41 -22.65
C GLU A 42 28.47 18.86 -23.49
N ASN A 43 28.33 19.43 -24.68
CA ASN A 43 27.30 19.13 -25.63
C ASN A 43 27.41 17.71 -26.22
N GLY A 44 26.29 16.96 -26.24
CA GLY A 44 25.99 16.04 -27.34
C GLY A 44 26.18 14.54 -27.12
N ALA A 45 26.40 14.03 -25.92
CA ALA A 45 26.21 12.61 -25.65
C ALA A 45 24.75 12.36 -25.26
N ALA A 46 24.06 11.45 -25.95
CA ALA A 46 22.73 10.97 -25.48
C ALA A 46 22.87 10.50 -24.06
N CYS A 47 22.07 11.07 -23.14
CA CYS A 47 22.09 10.66 -21.75
C CYS A 47 21.61 9.21 -21.67
N ASP A 48 22.44 8.31 -21.15
CA ASP A 48 22.03 6.93 -20.90
C ASP A 48 21.17 6.88 -19.61
N TYR A 49 19.86 6.76 -19.79
CA TYR A 49 18.90 6.63 -18.69
C TYR A 49 18.73 5.19 -18.19
N SER A 50 19.36 4.19 -18.80
CA SER A 50 19.24 2.77 -18.41
C SER A 50 19.60 2.54 -16.94
N SER A 51 20.52 3.33 -16.42
CA SER A 51 20.92 3.29 -14.99
C SER A 51 19.79 3.60 -14.02
N TYR A 52 18.69 4.21 -14.48
CA TYR A 52 17.52 4.46 -13.64
C TYR A 52 16.56 3.27 -13.54
N SER A 53 16.76 2.19 -14.31
CA SER A 53 15.96 0.96 -14.16
C SER A 53 16.09 0.37 -12.76
N GLY A 54 14.98 -0.10 -12.20
CA GLY A 54 14.90 -0.72 -10.88
C GLY A 54 13.96 0.01 -9.92
N ASN A 55 14.18 -0.20 -8.62
CA ASN A 55 13.32 0.30 -7.55
C ASN A 55 13.82 1.60 -6.95
N TRP A 56 12.91 2.53 -6.76
CA TRP A 56 13.11 3.84 -6.16
C TRP A 56 12.06 4.07 -5.09
N THR A 57 12.46 4.46 -3.88
CA THR A 57 11.57 4.59 -2.74
C THR A 57 11.78 5.91 -2.01
N SER A 58 10.79 6.34 -1.26
CA SER A 58 10.93 7.48 -0.36
C SER A 58 12.06 7.20 0.63
N ASN A 59 13.03 8.11 0.73
CA ASN A 59 14.18 8.01 1.64
C ASN A 59 15.06 6.75 1.49
N GLY A 60 14.95 6.02 0.37
CA GLY A 60 15.70 4.78 0.12
C GLY A 60 15.23 3.60 0.98
N GLU A 61 14.06 3.69 1.57
CA GLU A 61 13.48 2.61 2.35
C GLU A 61 13.19 1.39 1.49
N LEU A 62 13.14 0.21 2.12
CA LEU A 62 12.72 -0.99 1.44
C LEU A 62 11.23 -0.93 1.09
N MET A 63 10.89 -1.51 -0.05
CA MET A 63 9.51 -1.63 -0.51
C MET A 63 8.59 -2.20 0.57
N GLY A 64 9.00 -3.26 1.26
CA GLY A 64 8.20 -3.88 2.32
C GLY A 64 7.91 -2.95 3.50
N THR A 65 8.87 -2.11 3.89
CA THR A 65 8.70 -1.14 4.99
C THR A 65 7.69 -0.06 4.64
N ILE A 66 7.72 0.45 3.40
CA ILE A 66 6.76 1.45 2.92
C ILE A 66 5.32 0.92 2.98
N TYR A 67 5.11 -0.32 2.53
CA TYR A 67 3.78 -0.91 2.52
C TYR A 67 3.17 -1.11 3.90
N VAL A 68 4.00 -1.32 4.90
CA VAL A 68 3.50 -1.83 6.18
C VAL A 68 3.54 -0.82 7.31
N HIS A 69 4.54 0.05 7.37
CA HIS A 69 4.77 0.86 8.55
C HIS A 69 4.80 2.36 8.32
N THR A 70 5.43 2.81 7.25
CA THR A 70 5.77 4.23 7.13
C THR A 70 4.90 4.99 6.14
N GLY A 71 4.19 4.28 5.25
CA GLY A 71 3.63 4.92 4.07
C GLY A 71 4.73 5.51 3.18
N GLY A 72 4.35 6.21 2.14
CA GLY A 72 5.31 6.85 1.23
C GLY A 72 5.12 6.44 -0.22
N ALA A 73 6.16 6.55 -1.03
CA ALA A 73 6.07 6.28 -2.45
C ALA A 73 7.13 5.30 -2.93
N LEU A 74 6.76 4.54 -3.94
CA LEU A 74 7.57 3.56 -4.63
C LEU A 74 7.42 3.75 -6.13
N LEU A 75 8.53 3.72 -6.86
CA LEU A 75 8.56 3.69 -8.31
C LEU A 75 9.41 2.51 -8.74
N THR A 76 8.79 1.53 -9.37
CA THR A 76 9.49 0.46 -10.07
C THR A 76 9.47 0.79 -11.56
N MET A 77 10.63 0.85 -12.20
CA MET A 77 10.69 1.17 -13.61
C MET A 77 11.76 0.38 -14.35
N ASN A 78 11.49 0.16 -15.62
CA ASN A 78 12.44 -0.30 -16.62
C ASN A 78 12.62 0.81 -17.66
N VAL A 79 13.85 1.21 -17.86
CA VAL A 79 14.23 2.21 -18.86
C VAL A 79 14.96 1.50 -19.98
N ASP A 80 14.45 1.64 -21.19
CA ASP A 80 15.04 1.11 -22.41
C ASP A 80 15.20 2.26 -23.41
N GLU A 81 16.45 2.59 -23.75
CA GLU A 81 16.80 3.81 -24.48
C GLU A 81 16.22 5.06 -23.78
N ASP A 82 15.29 5.75 -24.43
CA ASP A 82 14.58 6.94 -23.95
C ASP A 82 13.10 6.65 -23.58
N TYR A 83 12.75 5.38 -23.37
CA TYR A 83 11.42 5.00 -22.95
C TYR A 83 11.41 4.39 -21.54
N VAL A 84 10.42 4.75 -20.74
CA VAL A 84 10.20 4.21 -19.41
C VAL A 84 8.86 3.50 -19.31
N ASN A 85 8.91 2.31 -18.76
CA ASN A 85 7.74 1.51 -18.36
C ASN A 85 7.86 1.14 -16.89
N GLY A 86 6.76 1.12 -16.18
CA GLY A 86 6.80 0.79 -14.76
C GLY A 86 5.51 1.09 -14.02
N THR A 87 5.64 1.24 -12.71
CA THR A 87 4.50 1.53 -11.82
C THR A 87 4.94 2.48 -10.72
N TYR A 88 4.19 3.57 -10.53
CA TYR A 88 4.31 4.45 -9.40
C TYR A 88 3.21 4.14 -8.38
N VAL A 89 3.60 3.90 -7.14
CA VAL A 89 2.69 3.55 -6.04
C VAL A 89 2.87 4.56 -4.92
N TYR A 90 1.76 5.02 -4.36
CA TYR A 90 1.73 5.81 -3.14
C TYR A 90 0.94 5.06 -2.06
N VAL A 91 1.54 4.91 -0.89
CA VAL A 91 0.95 4.26 0.27
C VAL A 91 0.69 5.30 1.35
N GLN A 92 -0.54 5.41 1.77
CA GLN A 92 -0.91 6.33 2.84
C GLN A 92 -0.48 5.76 4.20
N GLU A 93 0.23 6.57 4.98
CA GLU A 93 0.66 6.20 6.33
C GLU A 93 -0.53 5.77 7.20
N LYS A 94 -0.36 4.70 7.97
CA LYS A 94 -1.32 4.16 8.96
C LYS A 94 -2.64 3.61 8.41
N SER A 95 -2.99 3.85 7.16
CA SER A 95 -4.28 3.40 6.60
C SER A 95 -4.15 2.23 5.64
N LEU A 96 -2.94 1.88 5.22
CA LEU A 96 -2.64 0.89 4.18
C LEU A 96 -3.38 1.12 2.85
N ARG A 97 -3.91 2.33 2.65
CA ARG A 97 -4.52 2.71 1.37
C ARG A 97 -3.44 2.93 0.35
N ILE A 98 -3.64 2.34 -0.82
CA ILE A 98 -2.64 2.33 -1.89
C ILE A 98 -3.26 2.92 -3.14
N ALA A 99 -2.65 3.97 -3.70
CA ALA A 99 -2.92 4.46 -5.04
C ALA A 99 -1.78 4.02 -5.97
N SER A 100 -2.11 3.66 -7.21
CA SER A 100 -1.14 3.11 -8.16
C SER A 100 -1.41 3.60 -9.57
N ILE A 101 -0.34 4.00 -10.28
CA ILE A 101 -0.37 4.44 -11.67
C ILE A 101 0.59 3.58 -12.48
N ASP A 102 0.10 2.99 -13.56
CA ASP A 102 0.95 2.31 -14.53
C ASP A 102 1.58 3.35 -15.49
N ILE A 103 2.87 3.22 -15.70
CA ILE A 103 3.68 4.02 -16.63
C ILE A 103 3.92 3.16 -17.87
N ILE A 104 3.35 3.55 -19.00
CA ILE A 104 3.40 2.80 -20.24
C ILE A 104 3.99 3.69 -21.32
N ASP A 105 5.09 3.22 -21.91
CA ASP A 105 5.77 3.85 -23.06
C ASP A 105 6.01 5.35 -22.89
N GLY A 106 6.38 5.75 -21.66
CA GLY A 106 6.72 7.14 -21.35
C GLY A 106 8.03 7.54 -22.04
N LYS A 107 8.01 8.53 -22.93
CA LYS A 107 9.21 9.03 -23.61
C LYS A 107 9.94 10.03 -22.72
N ILE A 108 11.24 9.82 -22.53
CA ILE A 108 12.10 10.73 -21.77
C ILE A 108 12.59 11.83 -22.72
N GLU A 109 12.29 13.07 -22.37
CA GLU A 109 12.76 14.28 -23.07
C GLU A 109 13.34 15.26 -22.03
N ASP A 110 14.55 15.75 -22.25
CA ASP A 110 15.23 16.67 -21.33
C ASP A 110 15.27 16.21 -19.85
N SER A 111 15.53 14.91 -19.65
CA SER A 111 15.52 14.26 -18.32
C SER A 111 14.15 14.25 -17.60
N GLU A 112 13.09 14.39 -18.35
CA GLU A 112 11.71 14.38 -17.83
C GLU A 112 10.83 13.45 -18.69
N VAL A 113 9.77 12.93 -18.06
CA VAL A 113 8.69 12.22 -18.76
C VAL A 113 7.36 12.63 -18.15
N GLU A 114 6.39 12.92 -19.01
CA GLU A 114 5.00 13.20 -18.59
C GLU A 114 4.12 12.01 -18.92
N ILE A 115 3.35 11.56 -17.95
CA ILE A 115 2.44 10.42 -18.06
C ILE A 115 1.03 10.90 -17.70
N SER A 116 0.08 10.63 -18.59
CA SER A 116 -1.35 10.77 -18.28
C SER A 116 -1.86 9.44 -17.72
N PHE A 117 -2.70 9.49 -16.70
CA PHE A 117 -3.35 8.33 -16.12
C PHE A 117 -4.86 8.54 -16.02
N GLU A 118 -5.62 7.48 -16.24
CA GLU A 118 -7.08 7.53 -16.22
C GLU A 118 -7.66 7.06 -14.88
N ASP A 119 -6.87 6.34 -14.07
CA ASP A 119 -7.29 5.80 -12.78
C ASP A 119 -6.06 5.48 -11.91
N ASP A 120 -6.05 5.95 -10.67
CA ASP A 120 -5.03 5.67 -9.67
C ASP A 120 -5.43 4.51 -8.70
N GLY A 121 -6.50 3.79 -9.03
CA GLY A 121 -7.09 2.77 -8.18
C GLY A 121 -8.31 3.26 -7.39
N TRP A 122 -8.50 4.58 -7.29
CA TRP A 122 -9.59 5.25 -6.58
C TRP A 122 -10.51 6.04 -7.52
N GLY A 123 -10.33 5.85 -8.83
CA GLY A 123 -11.09 6.54 -9.87
C GLY A 123 -10.61 7.96 -10.14
N ASN A 124 -9.50 8.40 -9.55
CA ASN A 124 -8.90 9.69 -9.88
C ASN A 124 -8.09 9.57 -11.17
N SER A 125 -8.07 10.63 -11.97
CA SER A 125 -7.29 10.72 -13.20
C SER A 125 -6.41 11.97 -13.21
N GLY A 126 -5.43 12.02 -14.11
CA GLY A 126 -4.57 13.21 -14.15
C GLY A 126 -3.30 13.03 -14.97
N LYS A 127 -2.31 13.83 -14.61
CA LYS A 127 -0.96 13.76 -15.17
C LYS A 127 0.09 13.81 -14.07
N LEU A 128 1.12 13.01 -14.24
CA LEU A 128 2.34 13.10 -13.45
C LEU A 128 3.54 13.40 -14.33
N LYS A 129 4.57 13.96 -13.72
CA LYS A 129 5.87 14.16 -14.30
C LYS A 129 6.93 13.47 -13.47
N ILE A 130 7.78 12.68 -14.12
CA ILE A 130 8.98 12.09 -13.53
C ILE A 130 10.18 12.87 -14.03
N THR A 131 11.03 13.34 -13.11
CA THR A 131 12.28 14.04 -13.44
C THR A 131 13.46 13.24 -12.92
N PHE A 132 14.42 12.96 -13.78
CA PHE A 132 15.64 12.19 -13.48
C PHE A 132 16.77 13.14 -13.10
N LYS A 133 17.33 13.01 -11.90
CA LYS A 133 18.46 13.84 -11.44
C LYS A 133 19.49 13.03 -10.67
N ARG A 134 20.58 12.65 -11.33
CA ARG A 134 21.70 11.93 -10.72
C ARG A 134 21.26 10.70 -9.88
N ASP A 135 21.21 10.87 -8.56
CA ASP A 135 20.89 9.85 -7.56
C ASP A 135 19.45 9.89 -7.06
N LYS A 136 18.60 10.73 -7.69
CA LYS A 136 17.20 10.95 -7.29
C LYS A 136 16.26 10.93 -8.48
N VAL A 137 15.05 10.53 -8.20
CA VAL A 137 13.92 10.65 -9.11
C VAL A 137 12.83 11.46 -8.40
N PHE A 138 12.30 12.46 -9.09
CA PHE A 138 11.21 13.29 -8.57
C PHE A 138 9.95 12.92 -9.33
N VAL A 139 8.90 12.62 -8.60
CA VAL A 139 7.55 12.45 -9.16
C VAL A 139 6.70 13.62 -8.70
N ASN A 140 6.13 14.36 -9.64
CA ASN A 140 5.25 15.48 -9.37
C ASN A 140 3.89 15.22 -10.03
N ILE A 141 2.81 15.44 -9.30
CA ILE A 141 1.47 15.42 -9.86
C ILE A 141 1.19 16.79 -10.47
N LEU A 142 1.06 16.84 -11.80
CA LEU A 142 0.81 18.08 -12.54
C LEU A 142 -0.67 18.42 -12.57
N GLU A 143 -1.52 17.42 -12.76
CA GLU A 143 -2.97 17.55 -12.81
C GLU A 143 -3.58 16.38 -12.03
N LEU A 144 -4.62 16.66 -11.24
CA LEU A 144 -5.38 15.65 -10.52
C LEU A 144 -6.88 15.98 -10.61
N ASN A 145 -7.62 15.10 -11.27
CA ASN A 145 -9.07 15.15 -11.33
C ASN A 145 -9.60 14.10 -10.36
N THR A 146 -10.06 14.55 -9.21
CA THR A 146 -10.58 13.64 -8.18
C THR A 146 -11.95 13.10 -8.56
N ASN A 147 -12.13 11.80 -8.38
CA ASN A 147 -13.44 11.18 -8.52
C ASN A 147 -14.39 11.69 -7.43
N PRO A 148 -15.55 12.31 -7.76
CA PRO A 148 -16.52 12.77 -6.78
C PRO A 148 -17.09 11.64 -5.89
N GLU A 149 -17.02 10.40 -6.36
CA GLU A 149 -17.45 9.22 -5.62
C GLU A 149 -16.35 8.67 -4.68
N ASN A 150 -15.11 9.14 -4.81
CA ASN A 150 -14.02 8.81 -3.91
C ASN A 150 -14.11 9.62 -2.62
N GLN A 151 -14.92 9.15 -1.69
CA GLN A 151 -15.13 9.81 -0.41
C GLN A 151 -14.02 9.51 0.61
N SER A 152 -13.11 8.58 0.31
CA SER A 152 -11.96 8.27 1.16
C SER A 152 -10.96 9.41 1.26
N GLY A 153 -10.98 10.34 0.30
CA GLY A 153 -9.95 11.36 0.13
C GLY A 153 -8.59 10.80 -0.28
N MET A 154 -8.52 9.49 -0.60
CA MET A 154 -7.27 8.89 -1.09
C MET A 154 -6.94 9.44 -2.47
N THR A 155 -5.77 10.04 -2.57
CA THR A 155 -5.23 10.56 -3.81
C THR A 155 -3.76 10.22 -3.91
N ILE A 156 -3.28 10.06 -5.14
CA ILE A 156 -1.86 9.92 -5.38
C ILE A 156 -1.15 11.25 -5.15
N THR A 157 0.03 11.21 -4.54
CA THR A 157 0.86 12.38 -4.30
C THR A 157 2.24 12.22 -4.91
N GLY A 158 2.86 13.35 -5.25
CA GLY A 158 4.24 13.36 -5.71
C GLY A 158 5.23 13.08 -4.58
N SER A 159 6.42 12.62 -4.94
CA SER A 159 7.48 12.27 -3.99
C SER A 159 8.87 12.45 -4.58
N THR A 160 9.83 12.67 -3.68
CA THR A 160 11.25 12.56 -4.00
C THR A 160 11.71 11.15 -3.64
N LEU A 161 12.28 10.47 -4.60
CA LEU A 161 12.68 9.08 -4.48
C LEU A 161 14.19 8.96 -4.63
N VAL A 162 14.78 8.08 -3.86
CA VAL A 162 16.17 7.64 -4.00
C VAL A 162 16.20 6.14 -4.28
N ARG A 163 17.33 5.64 -4.76
CA ARG A 163 17.48 4.22 -5.06
C ARG A 163 17.15 3.39 -3.81
N GLU A 164 16.34 2.36 -3.98
CA GLU A 164 16.12 1.39 -2.91
C GLU A 164 17.45 0.83 -2.41
N LYS A 165 17.65 0.77 -1.12
CA LYS A 165 18.86 0.22 -0.51
C LYS A 165 18.98 -1.25 -0.88
N LYS A 166 20.16 -1.67 -1.34
CA LYS A 166 20.43 -3.08 -1.61
C LYS A 166 20.70 -3.89 -0.34
N GLU A 167 21.14 -3.20 0.70
CA GLU A 167 21.41 -3.79 2.01
C GLU A 167 20.38 -3.26 3.02
N VAL A 168 19.63 -4.18 3.55
CA VAL A 168 18.67 -3.98 4.63
C VAL A 168 19.48 -3.85 5.90
N ASN A 169 19.32 -2.78 6.67
CA ASN A 169 19.84 -2.79 8.02
C ASN A 169 19.05 -3.81 8.87
N ASP A 170 19.65 -4.28 9.96
CA ASP A 170 19.05 -5.33 10.79
C ASP A 170 17.68 -4.90 11.38
N GLU A 171 17.46 -3.62 11.55
CA GLU A 171 16.24 -3.04 12.09
C GLU A 171 15.09 -3.07 11.08
N GLU A 172 15.34 -2.69 9.82
CA GLU A 172 14.39 -2.77 8.70
C GLU A 172 14.04 -4.24 8.39
N ARG A 173 15.05 -5.13 8.39
CA ARG A 173 14.85 -6.58 8.23
C ARG A 173 13.99 -7.14 9.36
N ALA A 174 14.24 -6.72 10.61
CA ALA A 174 13.47 -7.13 11.76
C ALA A 174 11.99 -6.72 11.65
N GLN A 175 11.69 -5.53 11.09
CA GLN A 175 10.31 -5.06 10.89
C GLN A 175 9.56 -5.90 9.85
N VAL A 176 10.19 -6.23 8.72
CA VAL A 176 9.56 -7.09 7.68
C VAL A 176 9.32 -8.50 8.23
N ILE A 177 10.29 -9.06 8.92
CA ILE A 177 10.16 -10.38 9.57
C ILE A 177 9.08 -10.33 10.66
N ASP A 178 8.94 -9.22 11.38
CA ASP A 178 7.93 -9.07 12.43
C ASP A 178 6.51 -9.20 11.88
N ILE A 179 6.21 -8.67 10.70
CA ILE A 179 4.88 -8.79 10.09
C ILE A 179 4.59 -10.19 9.61
N GLU A 180 5.53 -10.82 8.91
CA GLU A 180 5.39 -12.21 8.53
C GLU A 180 5.18 -13.08 9.78
N GLN A 181 5.92 -12.80 10.84
CA GLN A 181 5.78 -13.49 12.10
C GLN A 181 4.43 -13.20 12.78
N GLN A 182 3.92 -11.96 12.71
CA GLN A 182 2.58 -11.62 13.21
C GLN A 182 1.49 -12.34 12.43
N ILE A 183 1.59 -12.41 11.09
CA ILE A 183 0.67 -13.18 10.26
C ILE A 183 0.69 -14.67 10.66
N ILE A 184 1.86 -15.25 10.88
CA ILE A 184 2.00 -16.63 11.33
C ILE A 184 1.41 -16.80 12.73
N ASN A 185 1.73 -15.92 13.67
CA ASN A 185 1.27 -15.98 15.06
C ASN A 185 -0.26 -15.87 15.16
N THR A 186 -0.89 -15.12 14.28
CA THR A 186 -2.35 -14.94 14.24
C THR A 186 -3.08 -16.07 13.51
N GLU A 187 -2.38 -16.97 12.81
CA GLU A 187 -3.00 -18.06 12.04
C GLU A 187 -3.88 -18.98 12.90
N SER A 188 -3.47 -19.23 14.14
CA SER A 188 -4.22 -20.10 15.07
C SER A 188 -5.60 -19.53 15.40
N TYR A 189 -5.77 -18.23 15.43
CA TYR A 189 -7.06 -17.57 15.66
C TYR A 189 -7.93 -17.67 14.40
N ARG A 190 -7.37 -17.44 13.22
CA ARG A 190 -8.08 -17.61 11.93
C ARG A 190 -8.67 -19.01 11.79
N LYS A 191 -7.89 -20.03 12.14
CA LYS A 191 -8.34 -21.44 12.11
C LYS A 191 -9.48 -21.74 13.10
N LYS A 192 -9.64 -20.95 14.16
CA LYS A 192 -10.68 -21.13 15.17
C LYS A 192 -11.97 -20.38 14.84
N SER A 193 -11.90 -19.36 13.99
CA SER A 193 -13.07 -18.57 13.63
C SER A 193 -13.86 -19.24 12.51
N LYS A 194 -15.17 -19.45 12.73
CA LYS A 194 -16.09 -19.92 11.68
C LYS A 194 -16.20 -18.94 10.50
N TYR A 195 -16.02 -17.65 10.76
CA TYR A 195 -16.15 -16.60 9.75
C TYR A 195 -15.03 -16.59 8.73
N TRP A 196 -13.83 -17.10 9.08
CA TRP A 196 -12.67 -17.03 8.22
C TRP A 196 -12.89 -17.71 6.85
N VAL A 197 -13.55 -18.84 6.85
CA VAL A 197 -13.84 -19.61 5.60
C VAL A 197 -14.75 -18.82 4.65
N ASP A 198 -15.76 -18.13 5.20
CA ASP A 198 -16.69 -17.35 4.39
C ASP A 198 -16.03 -16.11 3.80
N VAL A 199 -15.15 -15.46 4.58
CA VAL A 199 -14.36 -14.31 4.11
C VAL A 199 -13.40 -14.72 3.00
N VAL A 200 -12.66 -15.82 3.17
CA VAL A 200 -11.74 -16.33 2.15
C VAL A 200 -12.49 -16.64 0.84
N ARG A 201 -13.66 -17.26 0.91
CA ARG A 201 -14.47 -17.52 -0.29
C ARG A 201 -14.94 -16.24 -0.98
N TRP A 202 -15.32 -15.24 -0.18
CA TRP A 202 -15.72 -13.94 -0.71
C TRP A 202 -14.53 -13.24 -1.36
N ASP A 203 -13.36 -13.25 -0.74
CA ASP A 203 -12.12 -12.71 -1.31
C ASP A 203 -11.78 -13.38 -2.64
N GLU A 204 -11.77 -14.71 -2.68
CA GLU A 204 -11.50 -15.47 -3.90
C GLU A 204 -12.50 -15.15 -5.03
N SER A 205 -13.78 -14.98 -4.69
CA SER A 205 -14.80 -14.59 -5.67
C SER A 205 -14.60 -13.18 -6.24
N ASN A 206 -13.90 -12.31 -5.50
CA ASN A 206 -13.53 -10.95 -5.93
C ASN A 206 -12.11 -10.86 -6.48
N GLY A 207 -11.43 -12.01 -6.68
CA GLY A 207 -10.08 -12.07 -7.23
C GLY A 207 -8.98 -11.66 -6.25
N MET A 208 -9.28 -11.59 -4.96
CA MET A 208 -8.29 -11.36 -3.90
C MET A 208 -7.66 -12.68 -3.47
N THR A 209 -6.44 -12.61 -2.97
CA THR A 209 -5.77 -13.76 -2.36
C THR A 209 -5.90 -13.69 -0.84
N GLY A 210 -6.03 -14.84 -0.17
CA GLY A 210 -6.18 -14.90 1.29
C GLY A 210 -4.98 -14.42 2.10
N ILE A 211 -3.86 -14.06 1.44
CA ILE A 211 -2.66 -13.52 2.08
C ILE A 211 -2.88 -12.07 2.54
N ASP A 212 -3.70 -11.32 1.83
CA ASP A 212 -3.90 -9.89 2.11
C ASP A 212 -4.89 -9.66 3.26
N ARG A 213 -5.79 -10.60 3.49
CA ARG A 213 -6.86 -10.46 4.49
C ARG A 213 -6.41 -10.24 5.93
N PRO A 214 -5.34 -10.85 6.44
CA PRO A 214 -4.85 -10.53 7.79
C PRO A 214 -4.37 -9.10 7.96
N ILE A 215 -4.11 -8.39 6.86
CA ILE A 215 -3.52 -7.06 6.83
C ILE A 215 -4.59 -6.01 6.51
N MET A 216 -5.55 -6.34 5.67
CA MET A 216 -6.50 -5.38 5.09
C MET A 216 -7.88 -5.46 5.72
N PRO A 217 -8.59 -4.33 5.88
CA PRO A 217 -9.98 -4.31 6.28
C PRO A 217 -10.89 -4.96 5.22
N LEU A 218 -12.09 -5.36 5.64
CA LEU A 218 -13.13 -5.84 4.72
C LEU A 218 -13.68 -4.71 3.88
N LEU A 219 -13.98 -3.59 4.53
CA LEU A 219 -14.50 -2.37 3.92
C LEU A 219 -13.81 -1.16 4.55
N GLU A 220 -13.62 -0.10 3.76
CA GLU A 220 -13.01 1.16 4.20
C GLU A 220 -14.02 2.07 4.92
N THR A 221 -14.69 1.54 5.93
CA THR A 221 -15.81 2.18 6.60
C THR A 221 -15.45 3.46 7.37
N ASP A 222 -14.17 3.66 7.63
CA ASP A 222 -13.62 4.86 8.28
C ASP A 222 -13.35 6.02 7.31
N ALA A 223 -13.43 5.77 6.00
CA ALA A 223 -13.04 6.73 4.98
C ALA A 223 -13.96 6.79 3.76
N VAL A 224 -14.72 5.73 3.49
CA VAL A 224 -15.68 5.64 2.38
C VAL A 224 -17.09 5.62 2.94
N LEU A 225 -17.97 6.47 2.40
CA LEU A 225 -19.39 6.42 2.69
C LEU A 225 -20.07 5.49 1.67
N TYR A 226 -20.49 4.34 2.12
CA TYR A 226 -21.22 3.38 1.29
C TYR A 226 -22.68 3.79 1.11
N LYS A 227 -23.26 3.36 -0.02
CA LYS A 227 -24.71 3.49 -0.28
C LYS A 227 -25.41 2.18 0.11
N MET A 228 -26.68 2.27 0.47
CA MET A 228 -27.50 1.12 0.83
C MET A 228 -27.43 0.02 -0.28
N GLU A 229 -27.62 0.45 -1.54
CA GLU A 229 -27.63 -0.47 -2.68
C GLU A 229 -26.28 -1.14 -2.96
N GLU A 230 -25.18 -0.60 -2.45
CA GLU A 230 -23.84 -1.20 -2.54
C GLU A 230 -23.67 -2.27 -1.47
N LEU A 231 -24.08 -1.94 -0.24
CA LEU A 231 -24.00 -2.86 0.89
C LEU A 231 -24.95 -4.05 0.72
N GLU A 232 -26.17 -3.85 0.22
CA GLU A 232 -27.15 -4.92 -0.02
C GLU A 232 -26.67 -6.00 -1.02
N LYS A 233 -25.65 -5.68 -1.86
CA LYS A 233 -25.04 -6.66 -2.78
C LYS A 233 -24.03 -7.57 -2.10
N LEU A 234 -23.60 -7.23 -0.90
CA LEU A 234 -22.62 -8.01 -0.16
C LEU A 234 -23.28 -9.17 0.59
N PRO A 235 -22.59 -10.29 0.79
CA PRO A 235 -23.07 -11.34 1.66
C PRO A 235 -23.34 -10.81 3.08
N HIS A 236 -24.43 -11.22 3.71
CA HIS A 236 -24.80 -10.78 5.08
C HIS A 236 -23.66 -10.98 6.09
N VAL A 237 -22.87 -12.05 5.94
CA VAL A 237 -21.72 -12.32 6.82
C VAL A 237 -20.64 -11.25 6.65
N ILE A 238 -20.43 -10.75 5.44
CA ILE A 238 -19.46 -9.67 5.17
C ILE A 238 -19.93 -8.34 5.78
N ILE A 239 -21.22 -8.00 5.61
CA ILE A 239 -21.81 -6.82 6.26
C ILE A 239 -21.71 -6.91 7.77
N TYR A 240 -22.03 -8.09 8.34
CA TYR A 240 -21.93 -8.35 9.77
C TYR A 240 -20.51 -8.16 10.30
N LEU A 241 -19.52 -8.70 9.59
CA LEU A 241 -18.11 -8.56 9.97
C LEU A 241 -17.62 -7.12 9.78
N ALA A 242 -17.95 -6.47 8.68
CA ALA A 242 -17.58 -5.08 8.41
C ALA A 242 -18.18 -4.11 9.45
N LYS A 243 -19.42 -4.34 9.86
CA LYS A 243 -20.03 -3.62 10.99
C LYS A 243 -19.22 -3.76 12.28
N ASN A 244 -18.81 -4.98 12.61
CA ASN A 244 -18.02 -5.25 13.81
C ASN A 244 -16.56 -4.78 13.66
N GLU A 245 -16.06 -4.68 12.44
CA GLU A 245 -14.73 -4.14 12.16
C GLU A 245 -14.61 -2.67 12.57
N ILE A 246 -15.68 -1.88 12.45
CA ILE A 246 -15.73 -0.51 12.98
C ILE A 246 -15.37 -0.49 14.47
N TYR A 247 -15.95 -1.37 15.27
CA TYR A 247 -15.63 -1.51 16.70
C TYR A 247 -14.22 -2.04 16.93
N ALA A 248 -13.81 -3.04 16.15
CA ALA A 248 -12.49 -3.66 16.26
C ALA A 248 -11.34 -2.69 16.04
N ARG A 249 -11.48 -1.76 15.09
CA ARG A 249 -10.47 -0.71 14.82
C ARG A 249 -10.22 0.18 16.03
N HIS A 250 -11.21 0.34 16.90
CA HIS A 250 -11.10 1.09 18.14
C HIS A 250 -10.83 0.19 19.35
N GLY A 251 -10.41 -1.05 19.14
CA GLY A 251 -9.95 -1.96 20.19
C GLY A 251 -11.05 -2.65 20.99
N TYR A 252 -12.31 -2.71 20.49
CA TYR A 252 -13.40 -3.38 21.18
C TYR A 252 -13.15 -4.88 21.33
N ILE A 253 -13.33 -5.44 22.55
CA ILE A 253 -13.21 -6.86 22.88
C ILE A 253 -14.57 -7.54 22.75
N PHE A 254 -14.65 -8.53 21.87
CA PHE A 254 -15.91 -9.22 21.57
C PHE A 254 -16.16 -10.39 22.52
N SER A 255 -17.38 -10.48 23.03
CA SER A 255 -17.82 -11.60 23.87
C SER A 255 -18.14 -12.88 23.07
N ASP A 256 -18.45 -12.75 21.76
CA ASP A 256 -18.57 -13.90 20.85
C ASP A 256 -17.17 -14.44 20.54
N PRO A 257 -16.84 -15.70 20.91
CA PRO A 257 -15.51 -16.24 20.67
C PRO A 257 -15.12 -16.37 19.20
N ASP A 258 -16.10 -16.62 18.30
CA ASP A 258 -15.84 -16.71 16.88
C ASP A 258 -15.47 -15.35 16.28
N LEU A 259 -16.19 -14.30 16.71
CA LEU A 259 -15.93 -12.94 16.31
C LEU A 259 -14.60 -12.43 16.89
N GLN A 260 -14.34 -12.70 18.16
CA GLN A 260 -13.06 -12.38 18.79
C GLN A 260 -11.90 -13.07 18.08
N ASN A 261 -12.02 -14.36 17.76
CA ASN A 261 -11.01 -15.08 17.01
C ASN A 261 -10.82 -14.52 15.58
N TYR A 262 -11.90 -14.07 14.93
CA TYR A 262 -11.81 -13.45 13.61
C TYR A 262 -10.90 -12.21 13.66
N PHE A 263 -11.15 -11.29 14.61
CA PHE A 263 -10.36 -10.08 14.75
C PHE A 263 -8.96 -10.33 15.32
N MET A 264 -8.78 -11.26 16.26
CA MET A 264 -7.44 -11.69 16.69
C MET A 264 -6.60 -12.31 15.54
N GLY A 265 -7.25 -12.73 14.46
CA GLY A 265 -6.63 -13.16 13.22
C GLY A 265 -6.09 -12.02 12.35
N GLN A 266 -6.45 -10.77 12.65
CA GLN A 266 -6.00 -9.57 11.95
C GLN A 266 -4.79 -8.98 12.66
N ILE A 267 -3.73 -8.61 11.95
CA ILE A 267 -2.51 -8.07 12.58
C ILE A 267 -2.68 -6.63 13.08
N TRP A 268 -3.65 -5.90 12.56
CA TRP A 268 -3.96 -4.52 12.97
C TRP A 268 -4.86 -4.44 14.22
N TYR A 269 -5.51 -5.53 14.63
CA TYR A 269 -6.41 -5.52 15.76
C TYR A 269 -5.68 -5.60 17.09
N THR A 270 -5.88 -4.59 17.93
CA THR A 270 -5.34 -4.53 19.29
C THR A 270 -6.49 -4.37 20.29
N PRO A 271 -6.87 -5.43 21.02
CA PRO A 271 -7.95 -5.37 21.99
C PRO A 271 -7.60 -4.45 23.17
N GLN A 272 -8.51 -3.53 23.55
CA GLN A 272 -8.28 -2.51 24.60
C GLN A 272 -9.44 -2.38 25.58
N SER A 273 -10.70 -2.44 25.13
CA SER A 273 -11.86 -2.10 25.95
C SER A 273 -12.95 -3.16 25.85
N GLU A 274 -13.49 -3.56 27.00
CA GLU A 274 -14.61 -4.49 27.10
C GLU A 274 -15.97 -3.80 26.91
N ARG A 275 -17.01 -4.61 26.71
CA ARG A 275 -18.38 -4.14 26.61
C ARG A 275 -18.79 -3.45 27.93
N GLY A 276 -19.17 -2.17 27.85
CA GLY A 276 -19.55 -1.33 28.98
C GLY A 276 -18.49 -0.30 29.37
N GLU A 277 -17.26 -0.46 28.89
CA GLU A 277 -16.19 0.53 28.97
C GLU A 277 -15.92 1.20 27.63
N PHE A 278 -16.47 0.65 26.54
CA PHE A 278 -16.27 1.15 25.19
C PHE A 278 -17.13 2.40 24.94
N ASP A 279 -16.47 3.46 24.52
CA ASP A 279 -17.10 4.75 24.17
C ASP A 279 -17.19 4.88 22.64
N ASP A 280 -18.39 4.79 22.09
CA ASP A 280 -18.66 4.92 20.64
C ASP A 280 -18.53 6.36 20.12
N SER A 281 -18.27 7.33 20.98
CA SER A 281 -17.96 8.71 20.58
C SER A 281 -16.67 8.81 19.76
N VAL A 282 -15.79 7.79 19.84
CA VAL A 282 -14.55 7.69 19.04
C VAL A 282 -14.80 7.52 17.54
N PHE A 283 -15.99 7.06 17.14
CA PHE A 283 -16.33 6.89 15.73
C PHE A 283 -16.37 8.21 14.99
N ASN A 284 -15.74 8.22 13.82
CA ASN A 284 -15.82 9.35 12.91
C ASN A 284 -17.19 9.39 12.16
N GLU A 285 -17.41 10.42 11.34
CA GLU A 285 -18.67 10.61 10.61
C GLU A 285 -18.97 9.51 9.58
N TYR A 286 -17.94 8.94 8.95
CA TYR A 286 -18.08 7.83 7.99
C TYR A 286 -18.50 6.56 8.72
N GLU A 287 -17.81 6.22 9.80
CA GLU A 287 -18.09 5.06 10.63
C GLU A 287 -19.51 5.08 11.18
N LYS A 288 -19.97 6.23 11.72
CA LYS A 288 -21.32 6.39 12.25
C LYS A 288 -22.40 6.16 11.18
N LYS A 289 -22.21 6.73 9.99
CA LYS A 289 -23.16 6.57 8.89
C LYS A 289 -23.18 5.15 8.33
N ASN A 290 -22.01 4.57 8.08
CA ASN A 290 -21.89 3.20 7.62
C ASN A 290 -22.46 2.19 8.63
N LEU A 291 -22.18 2.39 9.92
CA LEU A 291 -22.73 1.58 10.99
C LEU A 291 -24.26 1.60 10.99
N SER A 292 -24.87 2.78 10.82
CA SER A 292 -26.33 2.92 10.75
C SER A 292 -26.94 2.14 9.58
N LEU A 293 -26.33 2.24 8.38
CA LEU A 293 -26.79 1.52 7.19
C LEU A 293 -26.63 0.00 7.36
N MET A 294 -25.50 -0.46 7.91
CA MET A 294 -25.26 -1.89 8.13
C MET A 294 -26.20 -2.49 9.18
N LEU A 295 -26.56 -1.72 10.21
CA LEU A 295 -27.57 -2.15 11.19
C LEU A 295 -28.93 -2.31 10.54
N GLU A 296 -29.35 -1.38 9.69
CA GLU A 296 -30.63 -1.45 8.95
C GLU A 296 -30.72 -2.70 8.05
N ILE A 297 -29.62 -3.10 7.39
CA ILE A 297 -29.59 -4.30 6.54
C ILE A 297 -29.62 -5.60 7.36
N LEU A 298 -29.09 -5.57 8.60
CA LEU A 298 -28.93 -6.75 9.43
C LEU A 298 -30.13 -7.00 10.37
N GLU A 299 -31.08 -6.05 10.47
CA GLU A 299 -32.38 -6.20 11.18
C GLU A 299 -33.38 -7.06 10.36
#